data_b9c2b59a5f0101d05596a69af5732929
#
_entry.id   b9c2b59a5f0101d05596a69af5732929
#
_cell.length_a   1.000
_cell.length_b   1.000
_cell.length_c   1.000
_cell.angle_alpha   90.00
_cell.angle_beta   90.00
_cell.angle_gamma   90.00
#
_symmetry.space_group_name_H-M   'P 1'
#
loop_
_entity.id
_entity.type
_entity.pdbx_description
1 polymer ?
#
loop_
_entity_poly.entity_id
_entity_poly.type
_entity_poly.pdbx_seq_one_letter_code
_entity_poly.pdbx_strand_id
1 'polypeptide(L)'
;MSSDNKMSSTFKKLPFSILSEKIMPYAARPQPPELLRDIRSFHTDIGIIDNVYHTQYNDVMLYTDLMYFVNNRSLSVNQTNPNYENILRRHISLHNATNKKIIECFHQYFQSLSYANDIDDKEIIQRNRALFGLLTPEERTYFINKYVLE
;
A
#
# COMPACT_ATOMS: atom_id res chain seq x y z
N MET A 1 32.32 -3.43 13.56
CA MET A 1 32.82 -3.55 12.18
C MET A 1 32.60 -4.99 11.71
N SER A 2 31.47 -5.32 11.09
CA SER A 2 31.29 -6.61 10.40
C SER A 2 29.89 -6.78 9.80
N SER A 3 29.33 -5.75 9.16
CA SER A 3 28.05 -5.87 8.44
C SER A 3 28.17 -5.84 6.91
N ASP A 4 29.32 -5.44 6.37
CA ASP A 4 29.48 -5.26 4.91
C ASP A 4 29.78 -6.56 4.12
N ASN A 5 30.07 -7.66 4.81
CA ASN A 5 30.52 -8.88 4.13
C ASN A 5 29.38 -9.86 3.75
N LYS A 6 28.15 -9.65 4.23
CA LYS A 6 27.02 -10.57 3.95
C LYS A 6 26.28 -10.24 2.64
N MET A 7 26.22 -8.98 2.24
CA MET A 7 25.58 -8.57 0.97
C MET A 7 26.38 -9.00 -0.26
N SER A 8 27.69 -8.93 -0.18
CA SER A 8 28.60 -9.33 -1.28
C SER A 8 28.51 -10.81 -1.66
N SER A 9 28.12 -11.70 -0.72
CA SER A 9 28.09 -13.15 -0.97
C SER A 9 26.83 -13.61 -1.70
N THR A 10 25.73 -12.87 -1.59
CA THR A 10 24.44 -13.26 -2.19
C THR A 10 24.41 -12.95 -3.69
N PHE A 11 25.06 -11.86 -4.12
CA PHE A 11 25.17 -11.52 -5.54
C PHE A 11 26.09 -12.44 -6.35
N LYS A 12 27.05 -13.10 -5.68
CA LYS A 12 27.93 -14.08 -6.34
C LYS A 12 27.23 -15.37 -6.78
N LYS A 13 25.97 -15.58 -6.35
CA LYS A 13 25.18 -16.77 -6.67
C LYS A 13 24.25 -16.60 -7.87
N LEU A 14 24.09 -15.38 -8.38
CA LEU A 14 23.25 -15.13 -9.55
C LEU A 14 24.08 -15.35 -10.83
N PRO A 15 23.56 -16.11 -11.81
CA PRO A 15 24.20 -16.21 -13.13
C PRO A 15 24.41 -14.83 -13.74
N PHE A 16 25.60 -14.61 -14.33
CA PHE A 16 25.94 -13.31 -14.93
C PHE A 16 24.94 -12.88 -16.01
N SER A 17 24.38 -13.83 -16.75
CA SER A 17 23.31 -13.57 -17.74
C SER A 17 22.07 -12.93 -17.12
N ILE A 18 21.65 -13.39 -15.93
CA ILE A 18 20.51 -12.78 -15.21
C ILE A 18 20.88 -11.37 -14.73
N LEU A 19 22.09 -11.19 -14.22
CA LEU A 19 22.55 -9.86 -13.82
C LEU A 19 22.57 -8.89 -15.01
N SER A 20 23.20 -9.27 -16.11
CA SER A 20 23.40 -8.38 -17.27
C SER A 20 22.11 -8.12 -18.06
N GLU A 21 21.25 -9.11 -18.22
CA GLU A 21 20.05 -8.98 -19.07
C GLU A 21 18.80 -8.54 -18.31
N LYS A 22 18.68 -8.91 -17.04
CA LYS A 22 17.45 -8.68 -16.26
C LYS A 22 17.59 -7.64 -15.15
N ILE A 23 18.78 -7.45 -14.59
CA ILE A 23 18.99 -6.54 -13.46
C ILE A 23 19.71 -5.26 -13.88
N MET A 24 20.82 -5.36 -14.59
CA MET A 24 21.62 -4.18 -14.96
C MET A 24 20.86 -3.15 -15.82
N PRO A 25 19.98 -3.52 -16.77
CA PRO A 25 19.22 -2.52 -17.53
C PRO A 25 18.31 -1.65 -16.66
N TYR A 26 17.84 -2.19 -15.53
CA TYR A 26 17.00 -1.46 -14.58
C TYR A 26 17.82 -0.70 -13.53
N ALA A 27 18.94 -1.27 -13.10
CA ALA A 27 19.84 -0.63 -12.14
C ALA A 27 20.60 0.57 -12.74
N ALA A 28 20.85 0.55 -14.06
CA ALA A 28 21.55 1.63 -14.77
C ALA A 28 20.66 2.82 -15.16
N ARG A 29 19.33 2.69 -15.06
CA ARG A 29 18.41 3.79 -15.37
C ARG A 29 18.06 4.52 -14.08
N PRO A 30 18.37 5.82 -13.96
CA PRO A 30 17.90 6.61 -12.84
C PRO A 30 16.37 6.61 -12.83
N GLN A 31 15.80 6.36 -11.67
CA GLN A 31 14.36 6.43 -11.49
C GLN A 31 13.88 7.86 -11.76
N PRO A 32 12.69 8.04 -12.37
CA PRO A 32 12.11 9.37 -12.56
C PRO A 32 12.09 10.14 -11.22
N PRO A 33 12.46 11.43 -11.22
CA PRO A 33 12.49 12.23 -9.98
C PRO A 33 11.14 12.26 -9.25
N GLU A 34 10.04 12.21 -9.99
CA GLU A 34 8.68 12.16 -9.46
C GLU A 34 8.45 10.87 -8.66
N LEU A 35 8.86 9.73 -9.21
CA LEU A 35 8.73 8.43 -8.53
C LEU A 35 9.59 8.39 -7.27
N LEU A 36 10.82 8.90 -7.31
CA LEU A 36 11.68 8.97 -6.12
C LEU A 36 11.08 9.88 -5.04
N ARG A 37 10.45 10.97 -5.44
CA ARG A 37 9.76 11.89 -4.54
C ARG A 37 8.55 11.24 -3.91
N ASP A 38 7.75 10.52 -4.69
CA ASP A 38 6.60 9.77 -4.21
C ASP A 38 7.00 8.66 -3.22
N ILE A 39 8.04 7.88 -3.53
CA ILE A 39 8.56 6.85 -2.62
C ILE A 39 9.02 7.44 -1.28
N ARG A 40 9.72 8.58 -1.30
CA ARG A 40 10.18 9.26 -0.08
C ARG A 40 9.01 9.81 0.73
N SER A 41 8.06 10.45 0.09
CA SER A 41 6.83 10.96 0.70
C SER A 41 6.04 9.81 1.33
N PHE A 42 5.83 8.71 0.61
CA PHE A 42 5.16 7.53 1.15
C PHE A 42 5.81 7.02 2.45
N HIS A 43 7.15 6.93 2.47
CA HIS A 43 7.86 6.45 3.65
C HIS A 43 7.68 7.38 4.87
N THR A 44 7.67 8.68 4.63
CA THR A 44 7.42 9.67 5.69
C THR A 44 5.96 9.60 6.16
N ASP A 45 5.02 9.58 5.23
CA ASP A 45 3.59 9.59 5.48
C ASP A 45 3.14 8.35 6.25
N ILE A 46 3.62 7.15 5.86
CA ILE A 46 3.29 5.90 6.55
C ILE A 46 3.87 5.88 7.97
N GLY A 47 5.04 6.48 8.19
CA GLY A 47 5.63 6.60 9.53
C GLY A 47 4.80 7.48 10.46
N ILE A 48 4.19 8.55 9.96
CA ILE A 48 3.26 9.40 10.73
C ILE A 48 2.03 8.59 11.14
N ILE A 49 1.41 7.89 10.18
CA ILE A 49 0.20 7.11 10.40
C ILE A 49 0.47 5.96 11.39
N ASP A 50 1.51 5.17 11.14
CA ASP A 50 1.89 4.04 12.02
C ASP A 50 2.11 4.55 13.45
N ASN A 51 2.77 5.70 13.64
CA ASN A 51 3.00 6.25 14.97
C ASN A 51 1.69 6.63 15.67
N VAL A 52 0.77 7.31 15.00
CA VAL A 52 -0.48 7.77 15.62
C VAL A 52 -1.43 6.61 15.89
N TYR A 53 -1.68 5.78 14.88
CA TYR A 53 -2.64 4.68 15.03
C TYR A 53 -2.12 3.58 15.98
N HIS A 54 -0.82 3.30 15.98
CA HIS A 54 -0.25 2.32 16.91
C HIS A 54 -0.25 2.82 18.37
N THR A 55 -0.14 4.13 18.61
CA THR A 55 -0.09 4.68 19.97
C THR A 55 -1.45 5.07 20.54
N GLN A 56 -2.39 5.54 19.69
CA GLN A 56 -3.66 6.11 20.13
C GLN A 56 -4.88 5.26 19.75
N TYR A 57 -4.76 4.47 18.72
CA TYR A 57 -5.85 3.66 18.14
C TYR A 57 -5.39 2.22 17.93
N ASN A 58 -5.76 1.62 16.81
CA ASN A 58 -5.28 0.31 16.35
C ASN A 58 -5.34 0.20 14.81
N ASP A 59 -4.72 -0.84 14.28
CA ASP A 59 -4.64 -1.07 12.83
C ASP A 59 -6.01 -1.31 12.18
N VAL A 60 -6.99 -1.80 12.92
CA VAL A 60 -8.38 -1.98 12.43
C VAL A 60 -9.05 -0.64 12.23
N MET A 61 -8.82 0.33 13.14
CA MET A 61 -9.32 1.70 12.97
C MET A 61 -8.70 2.36 11.75
N LEU A 62 -7.38 2.24 11.58
CA LEU A 62 -6.70 2.74 10.37
C LEU A 62 -7.32 2.15 9.10
N TYR A 63 -7.57 0.83 9.09
CA TYR A 63 -8.20 0.19 7.94
C TYR A 63 -9.59 0.75 7.67
N THR A 64 -10.39 0.93 8.71
CA THR A 64 -11.75 1.49 8.61
C THR A 64 -11.72 2.91 8.06
N ASP A 65 -10.82 3.76 8.56
CA ASP A 65 -10.68 5.14 8.12
C ASP A 65 -10.18 5.23 6.67
N LEU A 66 -9.21 4.40 6.29
CA LEU A 66 -8.76 4.29 4.90
C LEU A 66 -9.89 3.85 3.97
N MET A 67 -10.66 2.84 4.35
CA MET A 67 -11.80 2.38 3.56
C MET A 67 -12.87 3.45 3.42
N TYR A 68 -13.19 4.13 4.51
CA TYR A 68 -14.14 5.23 4.52
C TYR A 68 -13.66 6.39 3.64
N PHE A 69 -12.37 6.68 3.67
CA PHE A 69 -11.75 7.70 2.84
C PHE A 69 -11.83 7.36 1.35
N VAL A 70 -11.38 6.18 0.95
CA VAL A 70 -11.32 5.78 -0.46
C VAL A 70 -12.70 5.55 -1.07
N ASN A 71 -13.68 5.11 -0.26
CA ASN A 71 -15.05 4.88 -0.70
C ASN A 71 -15.98 6.11 -0.48
N ASN A 72 -15.39 7.31 -0.45
CA ASN A 72 -16.11 8.57 -0.36
C ASN A 72 -17.14 8.62 0.78
N ARG A 73 -16.70 8.27 1.98
CA ARG A 73 -17.47 8.24 3.23
C ARG A 73 -18.60 7.19 3.28
N SER A 74 -18.50 6.15 2.46
CA SER A 74 -19.43 5.03 2.52
C SER A 74 -18.74 3.78 3.06
N LEU A 75 -19.29 3.19 4.11
CA LEU A 75 -18.91 1.85 4.59
C LEU A 75 -19.77 0.76 3.92
N SER A 76 -20.68 1.13 3.02
CA SER A 76 -21.54 0.17 2.35
C SER A 76 -20.74 -0.71 1.41
N VAL A 77 -20.70 -1.99 1.72
CA VAL A 77 -20.02 -3.04 0.96
C VAL A 77 -20.74 -3.30 -0.39
N ASN A 78 -22.00 -2.93 -0.49
CA ASN A 78 -22.84 -3.22 -1.65
C ASN A 78 -22.81 -2.14 -2.75
N GLN A 79 -22.17 -1.01 -2.49
CA GLN A 79 -22.06 0.09 -3.44
C GLN A 79 -20.63 0.62 -3.45
N THR A 80 -19.86 0.20 -4.44
CA THR A 80 -18.55 0.78 -4.70
C THR A 80 -18.74 2.14 -5.37
N ASN A 81 -18.03 3.12 -4.86
CA ASN A 81 -17.96 4.44 -5.47
C ASN A 81 -16.98 4.39 -6.66
N PRO A 82 -17.22 5.12 -7.77
CA PRO A 82 -16.27 5.23 -8.86
C PRO A 82 -14.86 5.68 -8.43
N ASN A 83 -14.76 6.51 -7.39
CA ASN A 83 -13.47 6.92 -6.82
C ASN A 83 -12.69 5.73 -6.25
N TYR A 84 -13.37 4.86 -5.51
CA TYR A 84 -12.77 3.65 -4.97
C TYR A 84 -12.27 2.71 -6.07
N GLU A 85 -13.09 2.49 -7.10
CA GLU A 85 -12.69 1.67 -8.25
C GLU A 85 -11.44 2.25 -8.96
N ASN A 86 -11.38 3.56 -9.13
CA ASN A 86 -10.23 4.24 -9.73
C ASN A 86 -8.96 4.10 -8.90
N ILE A 87 -9.06 4.18 -7.57
CA ILE A 87 -7.92 3.97 -6.66
C ILE A 87 -7.43 2.52 -6.75
N LEU A 88 -8.34 1.55 -6.70
CA LEU A 88 -7.97 0.13 -6.79
C LEU A 88 -7.34 -0.22 -8.15
N ARG A 89 -7.76 0.43 -9.25
CA ARG A 89 -7.15 0.23 -10.58
C ARG A 89 -5.69 0.68 -10.67
N ARG A 90 -5.21 1.44 -9.71
CA ARG A 90 -3.77 1.78 -9.61
C ARG A 90 -2.93 0.56 -9.24
N HIS A 91 -3.55 -0.46 -8.62
CA HIS A 91 -2.86 -1.72 -8.38
C HIS A 91 -2.68 -2.51 -9.68
N ILE A 92 -1.46 -2.98 -9.92
CA ILE A 92 -1.07 -3.62 -11.20
C ILE A 92 -1.97 -4.82 -11.57
N SER A 93 -2.40 -5.61 -10.60
CA SER A 93 -3.28 -6.77 -10.83
C SER A 93 -4.72 -6.39 -11.16
N LEU A 94 -5.14 -5.15 -10.86
CA LEU A 94 -6.51 -4.66 -11.04
C LEU A 94 -6.64 -3.62 -12.15
N HIS A 95 -5.53 -3.17 -12.73
CA HIS A 95 -5.50 -2.13 -13.75
C HIS A 95 -6.48 -2.38 -14.91
N ASN A 96 -6.50 -3.61 -15.42
CA ASN A 96 -7.38 -4.05 -16.51
C ASN A 96 -8.56 -4.92 -16.01
N ALA A 97 -8.84 -4.92 -14.70
CA ALA A 97 -9.91 -5.73 -14.15
C ALA A 97 -11.29 -5.14 -14.48
N THR A 98 -12.28 -6.00 -14.66
CA THR A 98 -13.68 -5.58 -14.76
C THR A 98 -14.17 -5.04 -13.41
N ASN A 99 -15.17 -4.17 -13.43
CA ASN A 99 -15.77 -3.66 -12.19
C ASN A 99 -16.26 -4.80 -11.29
N LYS A 100 -16.82 -5.86 -11.88
CA LYS A 100 -17.22 -7.05 -11.13
C LYS A 100 -16.05 -7.66 -10.34
N LYS A 101 -14.88 -7.83 -10.96
CA LYS A 101 -13.68 -8.36 -10.29
C LYS A 101 -13.17 -7.43 -9.20
N ILE A 102 -13.23 -6.12 -9.42
CA ILE A 102 -12.86 -5.11 -8.42
C ILE A 102 -13.77 -5.21 -7.19
N ILE A 103 -15.09 -5.32 -7.43
CA ILE A 103 -16.08 -5.49 -6.37
C ILE A 103 -15.86 -6.82 -5.63
N GLU A 104 -15.62 -7.91 -6.33
CA GLU A 104 -15.31 -9.21 -5.72
C GLU A 104 -14.06 -9.15 -4.84
N CYS A 105 -12.98 -8.51 -5.30
CA CYS A 105 -11.79 -8.28 -4.49
C CYS A 105 -12.12 -7.46 -3.23
N PHE A 106 -12.93 -6.40 -3.38
CA PHE A 106 -13.39 -5.59 -2.26
C PHE A 106 -14.18 -6.43 -1.24
N HIS A 107 -15.13 -7.22 -1.69
CA HIS A 107 -15.92 -8.08 -0.82
C HIS A 107 -15.07 -9.08 -0.05
N GLN A 108 -14.11 -9.73 -0.71
CA GLN A 108 -13.19 -10.65 -0.06
C GLN A 108 -12.37 -9.95 1.04
N TYR A 109 -11.91 -8.74 0.80
CA TYR A 109 -11.17 -7.96 1.79
C TYR A 109 -12.05 -7.52 2.96
N PHE A 110 -13.28 -7.12 2.71
CA PHE A 110 -14.18 -6.58 3.73
C PHE A 110 -14.89 -7.66 4.56
N GLN A 111 -15.31 -8.75 3.91
CA GLN A 111 -15.98 -9.85 4.61
C GLN A 111 -15.07 -10.53 5.63
N SER A 112 -13.77 -10.63 5.36
CA SER A 112 -12.84 -11.18 6.33
C SER A 112 -12.70 -10.33 7.60
N LEU A 113 -12.96 -9.01 7.54
CA LEU A 113 -12.98 -8.13 8.71
C LEU A 113 -14.27 -8.22 9.54
N SER A 114 -15.38 -8.51 8.91
CA SER A 114 -16.66 -8.68 9.61
C SER A 114 -16.72 -9.91 10.52
N TYR A 115 -15.84 -10.88 10.25
CA TYR A 115 -15.65 -12.09 11.07
C TYR A 115 -14.37 -12.02 11.93
N ALA A 116 -13.91 -10.81 12.22
CA ALA A 116 -12.56 -10.46 12.67
C ALA A 116 -12.21 -10.81 14.12
N ASN A 117 -12.74 -11.87 14.68
CA ASN A 117 -12.19 -12.39 15.95
C ASN A 117 -10.85 -13.14 15.77
N ASP A 118 -10.40 -13.37 14.52
CA ASP A 118 -9.21 -14.18 14.21
C ASP A 118 -8.30 -13.59 13.09
N ILE A 119 -8.39 -12.27 12.78
CA ILE A 119 -7.47 -11.70 11.78
C ILE A 119 -6.10 -11.49 12.42
N ASP A 120 -5.06 -12.05 11.82
CA ASP A 120 -3.67 -11.80 12.19
C ASP A 120 -3.36 -10.29 12.00
N ASP A 121 -2.87 -9.66 13.06
CA ASP A 121 -2.45 -8.24 13.05
C ASP A 121 -1.53 -7.92 11.86
N LYS A 122 -0.68 -8.85 11.46
CA LYS A 122 0.21 -8.70 10.31
C LYS A 122 -0.55 -8.55 9.00
N GLU A 123 -1.66 -9.24 8.83
CA GLU A 123 -2.47 -9.14 7.63
C GLU A 123 -3.15 -7.77 7.53
N ILE A 124 -3.65 -7.24 8.64
CA ILE A 124 -4.25 -5.90 8.69
C ILE A 124 -3.21 -4.83 8.34
N ILE A 125 -2.03 -4.91 8.93
CA ILE A 125 -0.92 -3.98 8.65
C ILE A 125 -0.55 -4.01 7.16
N GLN A 126 -0.44 -5.19 6.57
CA GLN A 126 -0.14 -5.31 5.13
C GLN A 126 -1.24 -4.70 4.25
N ARG A 127 -2.51 -4.89 4.61
CA ARG A 127 -3.65 -4.30 3.90
C ARG A 127 -3.65 -2.78 4.00
N ASN A 128 -3.41 -2.24 5.19
CA ASN A 128 -3.29 -0.80 5.42
C ASN A 128 -2.21 -0.20 4.53
N ARG A 129 -1.02 -0.79 4.53
CA ARG A 129 0.10 -0.33 3.70
C ARG A 129 -0.19 -0.45 2.21
N ALA A 130 -0.82 -1.53 1.77
CA ALA A 130 -1.21 -1.70 0.38
C ALA A 130 -2.22 -0.64 -0.05
N LEU A 131 -3.28 -0.42 0.73
CA LEU A 131 -4.32 0.55 0.42
C LEU A 131 -3.80 1.98 0.44
N PHE A 132 -3.02 2.34 1.47
CA PHE A 132 -2.39 3.64 1.57
C PHE A 132 -1.36 3.89 0.45
N GLY A 133 -0.66 2.85 0.01
CA GLY A 133 0.26 2.91 -1.12
C GLY A 133 -0.40 3.15 -2.49
N LEU A 134 -1.71 2.93 -2.61
CA LEU A 134 -2.46 3.27 -3.82
C LEU A 134 -2.87 4.75 -3.89
N LEU A 135 -2.77 5.48 -2.78
CA LEU A 135 -3.07 6.90 -2.74
C LEU A 135 -1.94 7.73 -3.36
N THR A 136 -2.31 8.78 -4.08
CA THR A 136 -1.33 9.79 -4.53
C THR A 136 -0.76 10.57 -3.34
N PRO A 137 0.37 11.28 -3.50
CA PRO A 137 0.93 12.14 -2.45
C PRO A 137 -0.09 13.15 -1.89
N GLU A 138 -0.90 13.75 -2.78
CA GLU A 138 -1.94 14.72 -2.40
C GLU A 138 -3.06 14.05 -1.60
N GLU A 139 -3.50 12.87 -2.02
CA GLU A 139 -4.52 12.10 -1.30
C GLU A 139 -4.02 11.65 0.08
N ARG A 140 -2.75 11.23 0.20
CA ARG A 140 -2.13 10.90 1.47
C ARG A 140 -2.06 12.10 2.42
N THR A 141 -1.60 13.24 1.90
CA THR A 141 -1.56 14.49 2.67
C THR A 141 -2.96 14.88 3.15
N TYR A 142 -3.96 14.77 2.29
CA TYR A 142 -5.34 15.07 2.67
C TYR A 142 -5.88 14.08 3.73
N PHE A 143 -5.57 12.80 3.59
CA PHE A 143 -5.94 11.79 4.59
C PHE A 143 -5.31 12.10 5.96
N ILE A 144 -4.01 12.37 5.99
CA ILE A 144 -3.29 12.70 7.24
C ILE A 144 -3.89 13.94 7.91
N ASN A 145 -4.09 15.01 7.17
CA ASN A 145 -4.65 16.23 7.71
C ASN A 145 -6.03 16.02 8.34
N LYS A 146 -6.84 15.15 7.73
CA LYS A 146 -8.23 14.96 8.13
C LYS A 146 -8.43 13.93 9.24
N TYR A 147 -7.62 12.88 9.29
CA TYR A 147 -7.84 11.75 10.20
C TYR A 147 -6.77 11.63 11.29
N VAL A 148 -5.66 12.36 11.14
CA VAL A 148 -4.53 12.27 12.06
C VAL A 148 -4.31 13.59 12.80
N LEU A 149 -4.59 14.73 12.16
CA LEU A 149 -4.30 16.06 12.73
C LEU A 149 -5.56 16.84 13.19
N GLU A 150 -6.78 16.45 12.76
CA GLU A 150 -8.06 16.96 13.27
C GLU A 150 -8.53 16.14 14.48
#